data_b0d168d66b73747b35e5f5dcf265ddcc
#
_entry.id   b0d168d66b73747b35e5f5dcf265ddcc
#
_cell.length_a   1.000
_cell.length_b   1.000
_cell.length_c   1.000
_cell.angle_alpha   90.00
_cell.angle_beta   90.00
_cell.angle_gamma   90.00
#
_symmetry.space_group_name_H-M   'P 1'
#
loop_
_entity.id
_entity.type
_entity.pdbx_description
1 polymer ?
#
loop_
_entity_poly.entity_id
_entity_poly.type
_entity_poly.pdbx_seq_one_letter_code
_entity_poly.pdbx_strand_id
1 'polypeptide(L)'
;IGLGLARQCLAEGMKVVLADLRPAPLQELAAELAGAGASVIAVPTDVARAEDVAALADAAFTGYGRVDLLFNNAGVLLSGFSWERSIADWQWILNINLMGTVHGIRSFVPRMLAQNSPGHIVNTSSLAGLLASPLMGPYTVSKQAVVALTETLHYELQAIGSLLKTSVLCPGPIATGIADSGAGHSLRASVSADANEQLMGFLRAGIAAGMAPADCAARVFQAIREEQFWIFTHDEFKPAYRARCETLLAGGNPVYDAFSI
;
A
#
# COMPACT_ATOMS: atom_id res chain seq x y z
N ILE A 1 8.45 2.90 0.31
CA ILE A 1 8.23 1.68 -0.49
C ILE A 1 8.17 2.07 -1.96
N GLY A 2 7.27 2.96 -2.40
CA GLY A 2 7.08 3.30 -3.82
C GLY A 2 8.35 3.70 -4.57
N LEU A 3 9.22 4.51 -3.96
CA LEU A 3 10.52 4.85 -4.56
C LEU A 3 11.42 3.61 -4.74
N GLY A 4 11.42 2.69 -3.77
CA GLY A 4 12.15 1.42 -3.89
C GLY A 4 11.65 0.58 -5.06
N LEU A 5 10.32 0.45 -5.21
CA LEU A 5 9.69 -0.24 -6.33
C LEU A 5 10.03 0.43 -7.67
N ALA A 6 9.96 1.75 -7.76
CA ALA A 6 10.32 2.49 -8.97
C ALA A 6 11.77 2.28 -9.37
N ARG A 7 12.71 2.36 -8.42
CA ARG A 7 14.14 2.09 -8.68
C ARG A 7 14.39 0.65 -9.10
N GLN A 8 13.67 -0.31 -8.52
CA GLN A 8 13.77 -1.71 -8.94
C GLN A 8 13.25 -1.91 -10.36
N CYS A 9 12.11 -1.30 -10.75
CA CYS A 9 11.62 -1.31 -12.13
C CYS A 9 12.70 -0.82 -13.10
N LEU A 10 13.33 0.31 -12.78
CA LEU A 10 14.37 0.90 -13.63
C LEU A 10 15.62 0.00 -13.72
N ALA A 11 16.00 -0.64 -12.62
CA ALA A 11 17.13 -1.59 -12.62
C ALA A 11 16.86 -2.83 -13.49
N GLU A 12 15.58 -3.22 -13.65
CA GLU A 12 15.13 -4.28 -14.56
C GLU A 12 14.95 -3.78 -16.01
N GLY A 13 15.32 -2.53 -16.31
CA GLY A 13 15.21 -1.95 -17.66
C GLY A 13 13.80 -1.52 -18.06
N MET A 14 12.86 -1.41 -17.11
CA MET A 14 11.50 -1.00 -17.37
C MET A 14 11.39 0.52 -17.50
N LYS A 15 10.37 0.97 -18.25
CA LYS A 15 9.92 2.36 -18.25
C LYS A 15 8.98 2.58 -17.07
N VAL A 16 9.05 3.74 -16.41
CA VAL A 16 8.30 3.98 -15.16
C VAL A 16 7.44 5.24 -15.26
N VAL A 17 6.21 5.13 -14.82
CA VAL A 17 5.35 6.29 -14.53
C VAL A 17 5.32 6.48 -13.01
N LEU A 18 5.80 7.62 -12.56
CA LEU A 18 5.80 8.01 -11.14
C LEU A 18 4.56 8.84 -10.85
N ALA A 19 3.87 8.52 -9.77
CA ALA A 19 2.73 9.26 -9.25
C ALA A 19 2.93 9.61 -7.78
N ASP A 20 2.75 10.86 -7.43
CA ASP A 20 2.75 11.36 -6.04
C ASP A 20 1.85 12.60 -5.96
N LEU A 21 1.30 12.85 -4.77
CA LEU A 21 0.50 14.04 -4.50
C LEU A 21 1.31 15.35 -4.62
N ARG A 22 2.62 15.29 -4.34
CA ARG A 22 3.50 16.47 -4.25
C ARG A 22 4.23 16.70 -5.57
N PRO A 23 3.87 17.73 -6.36
CA PRO A 23 4.42 17.93 -7.69
C PRO A 23 5.93 18.20 -7.71
N ALA A 24 6.44 19.10 -6.84
CA ALA A 24 7.83 19.51 -6.89
C ALA A 24 8.81 18.36 -6.57
N PRO A 25 8.70 17.60 -5.44
CA PRO A 25 9.56 16.45 -5.19
C PRO A 25 9.44 15.35 -6.25
N LEU A 26 8.25 15.17 -6.83
CA LEU A 26 8.01 14.20 -7.89
C LEU A 26 8.79 14.57 -9.17
N GLN A 27 8.75 15.85 -9.57
CA GLN A 27 9.46 16.36 -10.75
C GLN A 27 10.97 16.33 -10.57
N GLU A 28 11.47 16.71 -9.39
CA GLU A 28 12.89 16.64 -9.04
C GLU A 28 13.42 15.21 -9.15
N LEU A 29 12.68 14.24 -8.57
CA LEU A 29 13.03 12.83 -8.68
C LEU A 29 13.02 12.33 -10.13
N ALA A 30 12.00 12.70 -10.90
CA ALA A 30 11.92 12.29 -12.30
C ALA A 30 13.08 12.87 -13.14
N ALA A 31 13.47 14.13 -12.88
CA ALA A 31 14.62 14.75 -13.53
C ALA A 31 15.93 14.06 -13.14
N GLU A 32 16.14 13.72 -11.87
CA GLU A 32 17.28 12.94 -11.38
C GLU A 32 17.42 11.61 -12.14
N LEU A 33 16.32 10.85 -12.18
CA LEU A 33 16.29 9.52 -12.79
C LEU A 33 16.49 9.61 -14.33
N ALA A 34 15.85 10.58 -14.97
CA ALA A 34 16.03 10.81 -16.41
C ALA A 34 17.46 11.25 -16.76
N GLY A 35 18.09 12.08 -15.92
CA GLY A 35 19.49 12.46 -16.04
C GLY A 35 20.45 11.27 -15.95
N ALA A 36 20.05 10.20 -15.26
CA ALA A 36 20.76 8.92 -15.21
C ALA A 36 20.39 7.97 -16.39
N GLY A 37 19.66 8.44 -17.39
CA GLY A 37 19.30 7.67 -18.59
C GLY A 37 18.01 6.84 -18.46
N ALA A 38 17.24 6.98 -17.37
CA ALA A 38 15.99 6.24 -17.19
C ALA A 38 14.83 6.84 -18.01
N SER A 39 13.92 5.99 -18.48
CA SER A 39 12.67 6.42 -19.13
C SER A 39 11.58 6.60 -18.08
N VAL A 40 11.32 7.84 -17.69
CA VAL A 40 10.41 8.18 -16.58
C VAL A 40 9.41 9.25 -17.01
N ILE A 41 8.15 9.07 -16.64
CA ILE A 41 7.09 10.07 -16.72
C ILE A 41 6.62 10.39 -15.30
N ALA A 42 6.52 11.66 -14.94
CA ALA A 42 6.01 12.12 -13.65
C ALA A 42 4.61 12.71 -13.81
N VAL A 43 3.65 12.19 -13.05
CA VAL A 43 2.25 12.64 -13.08
C VAL A 43 1.82 13.00 -11.66
N PRO A 44 1.68 14.28 -11.30
CA PRO A 44 1.08 14.67 -10.04
C PRO A 44 -0.33 14.09 -9.91
N THR A 45 -0.57 13.34 -8.82
CA THR A 45 -1.80 12.55 -8.69
C THR A 45 -2.25 12.52 -7.24
N ASP A 46 -3.46 12.97 -6.97
CA ASP A 46 -4.17 12.66 -5.74
C ASP A 46 -4.97 11.36 -5.93
N VAL A 47 -4.51 10.27 -5.31
CA VAL A 47 -5.19 8.97 -5.45
C VAL A 47 -6.59 8.95 -4.85
N ALA A 48 -6.93 9.90 -3.97
CA ALA A 48 -8.28 10.07 -3.43
C ALA A 48 -9.27 10.59 -4.50
N ARG A 49 -8.79 11.09 -5.63
CA ARG A 49 -9.60 11.64 -6.73
C ARG A 49 -9.58 10.69 -7.92
N ALA A 50 -10.75 10.16 -8.27
CA ALA A 50 -10.88 9.20 -9.37
C ALA A 50 -10.42 9.77 -10.72
N GLU A 51 -10.68 11.06 -10.96
CA GLU A 51 -10.28 11.78 -12.18
C GLU A 51 -8.76 11.90 -12.32
N ASP A 52 -8.03 12.12 -11.21
CA ASP A 52 -6.57 12.20 -11.24
C ASP A 52 -5.96 10.83 -11.59
N VAL A 53 -6.50 9.75 -11.02
CA VAL A 53 -6.03 8.39 -11.32
C VAL A 53 -6.40 7.96 -12.75
N ALA A 54 -7.53 8.42 -13.26
CA ALA A 54 -7.87 8.23 -14.69
C ALA A 54 -6.88 8.95 -15.61
N ALA A 55 -6.53 10.21 -15.29
CA ALA A 55 -5.53 10.97 -16.04
C ALA A 55 -4.13 10.33 -15.95
N LEU A 56 -3.76 9.76 -14.78
CA LEU A 56 -2.53 8.98 -14.62
C LEU A 56 -2.50 7.78 -15.56
N ALA A 57 -3.61 7.03 -15.65
CA ALA A 57 -3.73 5.90 -16.55
C ALA A 57 -3.60 6.36 -18.02
N ASP A 58 -4.26 7.46 -18.40
CA ASP A 58 -4.14 8.02 -19.74
C ASP A 58 -2.69 8.41 -20.07
N ALA A 59 -1.99 9.05 -19.16
CA ALA A 59 -0.59 9.41 -19.35
C ALA A 59 0.31 8.16 -19.53
N ALA A 60 0.07 7.10 -18.75
CA ALA A 60 0.84 5.87 -18.83
C ALA A 60 0.64 5.15 -20.17
N PHE A 61 -0.61 4.95 -20.58
CA PHE A 61 -0.91 4.25 -21.84
C PHE A 61 -0.58 5.08 -23.07
N THR A 62 -0.73 6.41 -23.02
CA THR A 62 -0.32 7.30 -24.12
C THR A 62 1.19 7.37 -24.25
N GLY A 63 1.91 7.48 -23.12
CA GLY A 63 3.36 7.64 -23.11
C GLY A 63 4.12 6.37 -23.48
N TYR A 64 3.65 5.22 -23.02
CA TYR A 64 4.38 3.95 -23.20
C TYR A 64 3.60 2.87 -23.95
N GLY A 65 2.35 3.11 -24.31
CA GLY A 65 1.51 2.19 -25.09
C GLY A 65 0.94 1.02 -24.30
N ARG A 66 1.53 0.68 -23.14
CA ARG A 66 1.13 -0.46 -22.30
C ARG A 66 1.50 -0.25 -20.84
N VAL A 67 0.87 -1.02 -19.97
CA VAL A 67 1.21 -1.16 -18.56
C VAL A 67 1.30 -2.64 -18.21
N ASP A 68 2.47 -3.09 -17.75
CA ASP A 68 2.72 -4.48 -17.37
C ASP A 68 2.64 -4.70 -15.86
N LEU A 69 3.08 -3.69 -15.08
CA LEU A 69 3.04 -3.71 -13.63
C LEU A 69 2.28 -2.49 -13.10
N LEU A 70 1.32 -2.73 -12.22
CA LEU A 70 0.61 -1.71 -11.47
C LEU A 70 0.89 -1.86 -9.98
N PHE A 71 1.41 -0.80 -9.35
CA PHE A 71 1.61 -0.74 -7.90
C PHE A 71 0.67 0.28 -7.28
N ASN A 72 -0.41 -0.16 -6.67
CA ASN A 72 -1.27 0.66 -5.82
C ASN A 72 -0.62 0.75 -4.43
N ASN A 73 0.29 1.71 -4.26
CA ASN A 73 1.15 1.81 -3.09
C ASN A 73 0.87 3.01 -2.20
N ALA A 74 0.26 4.08 -2.72
CA ALA A 74 -0.04 5.26 -1.93
C ALA A 74 -0.83 4.92 -0.67
N GLY A 75 -0.43 5.49 0.46
CA GLY A 75 -1.09 5.21 1.72
C GLY A 75 -0.57 6.09 2.86
N VAL A 76 -1.44 6.29 3.83
CA VAL A 76 -1.22 7.13 5.01
C VAL A 76 -1.58 6.35 6.27
N LEU A 77 -1.06 6.81 7.42
CA LEU A 77 -1.32 6.24 8.72
C LEU A 77 -2.04 7.26 9.60
N LEU A 78 -3.04 6.80 10.34
CA LEU A 78 -3.75 7.58 11.32
C LEU A 78 -4.03 6.71 12.54
N SER A 79 -3.66 7.17 13.72
CA SER A 79 -3.82 6.48 14.99
C SER A 79 -4.71 7.27 15.95
N GLY A 80 -5.25 6.62 16.98
CA GLY A 80 -6.15 7.15 17.99
C GLY A 80 -7.35 6.22 18.20
N PHE A 81 -8.08 6.38 19.31
CA PHE A 81 -9.28 5.59 19.53
C PHE A 81 -10.31 5.80 18.42
N SER A 82 -10.93 4.73 17.97
CA SER A 82 -11.84 4.73 16.83
C SER A 82 -13.02 5.69 17.01
N TRP A 83 -13.49 5.89 18.24
CA TRP A 83 -14.62 6.78 18.59
C TRP A 83 -14.19 8.24 18.79
N GLU A 84 -12.90 8.53 18.90
CA GLU A 84 -12.37 9.89 19.04
C GLU A 84 -11.97 10.50 17.70
N ARG A 85 -11.75 9.67 16.66
CA ARG A 85 -11.48 10.13 15.31
C ARG A 85 -12.76 10.67 14.66
N SER A 86 -12.65 11.86 14.06
CA SER A 86 -13.76 12.48 13.35
C SER A 86 -14.16 11.68 12.12
N ILE A 87 -15.40 11.86 11.64
CA ILE A 87 -15.84 11.28 10.36
C ILE A 87 -14.94 11.76 9.21
N ALA A 88 -14.47 13.01 9.25
CA ALA A 88 -13.53 13.51 8.25
C ALA A 88 -12.19 12.78 8.27
N ASP A 89 -11.65 12.39 9.44
CA ASP A 89 -10.45 11.58 9.56
C ASP A 89 -10.67 10.18 8.95
N TRP A 90 -11.80 9.55 9.25
CA TRP A 90 -12.18 8.27 8.67
C TRP A 90 -12.29 8.36 7.14
N GLN A 91 -12.98 9.36 6.62
CA GLN A 91 -13.11 9.58 5.18
C GLN A 91 -11.77 9.82 4.52
N TRP A 92 -10.91 10.65 5.12
CA TRP A 92 -9.59 10.95 4.60
C TRP A 92 -8.73 9.70 4.41
N ILE A 93 -8.59 8.86 5.45
CA ILE A 93 -7.75 7.66 5.37
C ILE A 93 -8.35 6.61 4.42
N LEU A 94 -9.67 6.44 4.41
CA LEU A 94 -10.33 5.51 3.51
C LEU A 94 -10.25 5.97 2.06
N ASN A 95 -10.37 7.25 1.78
CA ASN A 95 -10.24 7.79 0.43
C ASN A 95 -8.84 7.58 -0.14
N ILE A 96 -7.80 7.67 0.68
CA ILE A 96 -6.43 7.45 0.23
C ILE A 96 -6.13 5.94 0.17
N ASN A 97 -6.24 5.23 1.30
CA ASN A 97 -5.74 3.87 1.40
C ASN A 97 -6.58 2.84 0.64
N LEU A 98 -7.92 3.00 0.66
CA LEU A 98 -8.84 2.06 0.01
C LEU A 98 -9.30 2.57 -1.34
N MET A 99 -9.93 3.76 -1.39
CA MET A 99 -10.47 4.26 -2.65
C MET A 99 -9.37 4.55 -3.66
N GLY A 100 -8.17 4.97 -3.24
CA GLY A 100 -7.01 5.08 -4.12
C GLY A 100 -6.66 3.75 -4.82
N THR A 101 -6.72 2.63 -4.09
CA THR A 101 -6.55 1.29 -4.68
C THR A 101 -7.71 0.94 -5.63
N VAL A 102 -8.95 1.26 -5.25
CA VAL A 102 -10.14 1.06 -6.11
C VAL A 102 -10.02 1.87 -7.41
N HIS A 103 -9.61 3.14 -7.32
CA HIS A 103 -9.41 4.00 -8.49
C HIS A 103 -8.33 3.45 -9.43
N GLY A 104 -7.20 2.94 -8.85
CA GLY A 104 -6.15 2.28 -9.62
C GLY A 104 -6.68 1.05 -10.36
N ILE A 105 -7.37 0.14 -9.66
CA ILE A 105 -7.98 -1.05 -10.27
C ILE A 105 -8.93 -0.64 -11.41
N ARG A 106 -9.84 0.30 -11.17
CA ARG A 106 -10.85 0.73 -12.16
C ARG A 106 -10.24 1.40 -13.40
N SER A 107 -9.19 2.17 -13.24
CA SER A 107 -8.57 2.92 -14.34
C SER A 107 -7.59 2.08 -15.16
N PHE A 108 -6.91 1.12 -14.53
CA PHE A 108 -5.84 0.36 -15.19
C PHE A 108 -6.27 -1.04 -15.62
N VAL A 109 -6.98 -1.81 -14.76
CA VAL A 109 -7.22 -3.24 -15.01
C VAL A 109 -7.99 -3.49 -16.32
N PRO A 110 -9.07 -2.75 -16.68
CA PRO A 110 -9.74 -2.97 -17.96
C PRO A 110 -8.82 -2.79 -19.17
N ARG A 111 -7.92 -1.81 -19.10
CA ARG A 111 -6.96 -1.52 -20.17
C ARG A 111 -5.83 -2.57 -20.21
N MET A 112 -5.35 -3.02 -19.06
CA MET A 112 -4.38 -4.12 -18.97
C MET A 112 -4.97 -5.43 -19.48
N LEU A 113 -6.24 -5.71 -19.22
CA LEU A 113 -6.96 -6.87 -19.78
C LEU A 113 -7.04 -6.80 -21.31
N ALA A 114 -7.33 -5.62 -21.85
CA ALA A 114 -7.41 -5.40 -23.30
C ALA A 114 -6.06 -5.61 -24.02
N GLN A 115 -4.92 -5.54 -23.31
CA GLN A 115 -3.61 -5.87 -23.87
C GLN A 115 -3.46 -7.37 -24.17
N ASN A 116 -4.25 -8.23 -23.55
CA ASN A 116 -4.20 -9.68 -23.69
C ASN A 116 -2.77 -10.24 -23.54
N SER A 117 -2.04 -9.76 -22.55
CA SER A 117 -0.66 -10.11 -22.25
C SER A 117 -0.45 -10.31 -20.74
N PRO A 118 0.58 -11.07 -20.33
CA PRO A 118 0.92 -11.16 -18.92
C PRO A 118 1.15 -9.80 -18.30
N GLY A 119 0.70 -9.64 -17.06
CA GLY A 119 0.91 -8.44 -16.25
C GLY A 119 0.62 -8.73 -14.78
N HIS A 120 0.99 -7.79 -13.89
CA HIS A 120 0.84 -8.01 -12.46
C HIS A 120 0.38 -6.75 -11.75
N ILE A 121 -0.52 -6.92 -10.80
CA ILE A 121 -1.06 -5.85 -9.96
C ILE A 121 -0.64 -6.14 -8.51
N VAL A 122 0.04 -5.18 -7.88
CA VAL A 122 0.41 -5.28 -6.47
C VAL A 122 -0.31 -4.20 -5.69
N ASN A 123 -1.15 -4.61 -4.74
CA ASN A 123 -1.84 -3.70 -3.83
C ASN A 123 -1.13 -3.71 -2.46
N THR A 124 -0.73 -2.53 -1.98
CA THR A 124 -0.01 -2.41 -0.72
C THR A 124 -0.98 -2.28 0.45
N SER A 125 -1.11 -3.37 1.19
CA SER A 125 -1.77 -3.41 2.49
C SER A 125 -0.77 -3.10 3.62
N SER A 126 -0.73 -3.92 4.64
CA SER A 126 0.12 -3.87 5.83
C SER A 126 -0.05 -5.15 6.64
N LEU A 127 0.78 -5.40 7.64
CA LEU A 127 0.45 -6.32 8.73
C LEU A 127 -0.87 -5.96 9.41
N ALA A 128 -1.22 -4.67 9.49
CA ALA A 128 -2.51 -4.22 9.99
C ALA A 128 -3.70 -4.70 9.13
N GLY A 129 -3.45 -5.14 7.91
CA GLY A 129 -4.44 -5.83 7.07
C GLY A 129 -4.79 -7.24 7.55
N LEU A 130 -3.98 -7.81 8.44
CA LEU A 130 -4.14 -9.17 8.96
C LEU A 130 -4.29 -9.20 10.48
N LEU A 131 -3.67 -8.25 11.18
CA LEU A 131 -3.66 -8.12 12.62
C LEU A 131 -4.24 -6.78 13.04
N ALA A 132 -5.25 -6.78 13.91
CA ALA A 132 -5.79 -5.56 14.48
C ALA A 132 -5.04 -5.20 15.76
N SER A 133 -4.87 -3.89 16.00
CA SER A 133 -4.30 -3.38 17.25
C SER A 133 -5.09 -2.17 17.78
N PRO A 134 -5.07 -1.93 19.10
CA PRO A 134 -5.65 -0.73 19.67
C PRO A 134 -5.10 0.54 19.03
N LEU A 135 -5.86 1.62 19.04
CA LEU A 135 -5.50 2.94 18.50
C LEU A 135 -5.26 2.98 16.98
N MET A 136 -5.43 1.88 16.26
CA MET A 136 -5.18 1.77 14.82
C MET A 136 -6.45 1.55 14.00
N GLY A 137 -7.63 1.80 14.55
CA GLY A 137 -8.92 1.46 13.93
C GLY A 137 -9.06 1.89 12.47
N PRO A 138 -8.98 3.20 12.13
CA PRO A 138 -9.12 3.65 10.75
C PRO A 138 -8.07 3.07 9.80
N TYR A 139 -6.83 2.96 10.26
CA TYR A 139 -5.75 2.36 9.47
C TYR A 139 -5.99 0.86 9.23
N THR A 140 -6.27 0.11 10.30
CA THR A 140 -6.55 -1.33 10.24
C THR A 140 -7.71 -1.63 9.29
N VAL A 141 -8.83 -0.92 9.43
CA VAL A 141 -10.01 -1.10 8.55
C VAL A 141 -9.62 -0.85 7.08
N SER A 142 -8.90 0.24 6.80
CA SER A 142 -8.47 0.54 5.43
C SER A 142 -7.58 -0.57 4.84
N LYS A 143 -6.66 -1.12 5.64
CA LYS A 143 -5.70 -2.14 5.17
C LYS A 143 -6.30 -3.54 5.09
N GLN A 144 -7.24 -3.89 5.96
CA GLN A 144 -8.04 -5.13 5.83
C GLN A 144 -8.93 -5.09 4.59
N ALA A 145 -9.54 -3.94 4.29
CA ALA A 145 -10.34 -3.78 3.09
C ALA A 145 -9.50 -3.94 1.81
N VAL A 146 -8.23 -3.47 1.78
CA VAL A 146 -7.32 -3.71 0.65
C VAL A 146 -7.00 -5.19 0.49
N VAL A 147 -6.82 -5.95 1.59
CA VAL A 147 -6.65 -7.42 1.52
C VAL A 147 -7.84 -8.05 0.85
N ALA A 148 -9.06 -7.83 1.39
CA ALA A 148 -10.28 -8.42 0.86
C ALA A 148 -10.53 -8.04 -0.61
N LEU A 149 -10.29 -6.77 -0.98
CA LEU A 149 -10.40 -6.30 -2.36
C LEU A 149 -9.42 -7.03 -3.29
N THR A 150 -8.18 -7.26 -2.84
CA THR A 150 -7.16 -7.92 -3.66
C THR A 150 -7.46 -9.42 -3.83
N GLU A 151 -7.94 -10.10 -2.78
CA GLU A 151 -8.40 -11.50 -2.87
C GLU A 151 -9.58 -11.62 -3.86
N THR A 152 -10.56 -10.71 -3.76
CA THR A 152 -11.69 -10.67 -4.70
C THR A 152 -11.21 -10.48 -6.14
N LEU A 153 -10.33 -9.50 -6.38
CA LEU A 153 -9.76 -9.26 -7.71
C LEU A 153 -9.01 -10.49 -8.24
N HIS A 154 -8.28 -11.20 -7.38
CA HIS A 154 -7.59 -12.44 -7.76
C HIS A 154 -8.58 -13.49 -8.28
N TYR A 155 -9.67 -13.73 -7.56
CA TYR A 155 -10.70 -14.68 -7.97
C TYR A 155 -11.44 -14.24 -9.24
N GLU A 156 -11.72 -12.95 -9.40
CA GLU A 156 -12.35 -12.40 -10.60
C GLU A 156 -11.46 -12.60 -11.84
N LEU A 157 -10.16 -12.31 -11.74
CA LEU A 157 -9.21 -12.53 -12.82
C LEU A 157 -9.05 -14.03 -13.17
N GLN A 158 -9.05 -14.90 -12.18
CA GLN A 158 -9.05 -16.35 -12.40
C GLN A 158 -10.33 -16.81 -13.10
N ALA A 159 -11.49 -16.31 -12.68
CA ALA A 159 -12.78 -16.71 -13.24
C ALA A 159 -12.92 -16.40 -14.73
N ILE A 160 -12.27 -15.35 -15.22
CA ILE A 160 -12.25 -14.97 -16.64
C ILE A 160 -11.03 -15.53 -17.41
N GLY A 161 -10.20 -16.36 -16.79
CA GLY A 161 -9.00 -16.91 -17.42
C GLY A 161 -7.96 -15.86 -17.80
N SER A 162 -7.86 -14.77 -17.05
CA SER A 162 -6.94 -13.65 -17.35
C SER A 162 -5.46 -14.06 -17.21
N LEU A 163 -4.62 -13.45 -18.07
CA LEU A 163 -3.16 -13.51 -17.93
C LEU A 163 -2.61 -12.56 -16.85
N LEU A 164 -3.46 -11.65 -16.32
CA LEU A 164 -3.08 -10.77 -15.23
C LEU A 164 -3.06 -11.55 -13.90
N LYS A 165 -2.06 -11.25 -13.10
CA LYS A 165 -1.91 -11.76 -11.74
C LYS A 165 -2.04 -10.64 -10.72
N THR A 166 -2.32 -11.00 -9.48
CA THR A 166 -2.39 -10.04 -8.37
C THR A 166 -1.61 -10.53 -7.18
N SER A 167 -1.06 -9.58 -6.44
CA SER A 167 -0.47 -9.84 -5.12
C SER A 167 -0.93 -8.76 -4.12
N VAL A 168 -1.03 -9.15 -2.87
CA VAL A 168 -1.19 -8.22 -1.74
C VAL A 168 0.12 -8.15 -0.96
N LEU A 169 0.71 -6.96 -0.90
CA LEU A 169 1.89 -6.69 -0.09
C LEU A 169 1.44 -6.36 1.34
N CYS A 170 1.86 -7.19 2.30
CA CYS A 170 1.59 -7.04 3.73
C CYS A 170 2.90 -6.73 4.48
N PRO A 171 3.41 -5.50 4.39
CA PRO A 171 4.70 -5.18 4.99
C PRO A 171 4.59 -5.01 6.50
N GLY A 172 5.64 -5.42 7.21
CA GLY A 172 5.97 -4.99 8.56
C GLY A 172 6.63 -3.60 8.55
N PRO A 173 7.45 -3.28 9.54
CA PRO A 173 8.15 -1.99 9.61
C PRO A 173 9.12 -1.82 8.42
N ILE A 174 8.87 -0.84 7.57
CA ILE A 174 9.75 -0.42 6.47
C ILE A 174 10.19 1.02 6.72
N ALA A 175 11.48 1.31 6.58
CA ALA A 175 12.06 2.63 6.83
C ALA A 175 11.50 3.69 5.84
N THR A 176 10.40 4.32 6.21
CA THR A 176 9.64 5.30 5.41
C THR A 176 9.08 6.42 6.28
N GLY A 177 8.58 7.49 5.68
CA GLY A 177 7.90 8.60 6.37
C GLY A 177 6.43 8.36 6.71
N ILE A 178 5.92 7.11 6.67
CA ILE A 178 4.49 6.85 6.83
C ILE A 178 3.96 7.25 8.22
N ALA A 179 4.78 7.16 9.26
CA ALA A 179 4.40 7.54 10.61
C ALA A 179 4.01 9.03 10.75
N ASP A 180 4.53 9.87 9.87
CA ASP A 180 4.29 11.32 9.90
C ASP A 180 3.22 11.77 8.89
N SER A 181 2.67 10.85 8.11
CA SER A 181 1.67 11.15 7.08
C SER A 181 0.36 11.73 7.64
N GLY A 182 0.00 11.40 8.88
CA GLY A 182 -1.17 11.92 9.60
C GLY A 182 -0.92 13.17 10.44
N ALA A 183 0.22 13.84 10.34
CA ALA A 183 0.60 14.98 11.22
C ALA A 183 -0.40 16.17 11.20
N GLY A 184 -1.11 16.35 10.09
CA GLY A 184 -2.18 17.37 9.97
C GLY A 184 -3.52 16.98 10.65
N HIS A 185 -3.65 15.74 11.16
CA HIS A 185 -4.86 15.19 11.77
C HIS A 185 -4.67 14.96 13.27
N SER A 186 -4.30 16.02 14.01
CA SER A 186 -4.08 15.93 15.45
C SER A 186 -5.38 15.58 16.20
N LEU A 187 -5.27 14.70 17.20
CA LEU A 187 -6.33 14.53 18.19
C LEU A 187 -6.47 15.83 19.00
N ARG A 188 -7.67 16.36 19.10
CA ARG A 188 -7.98 17.38 20.12
C ARG A 188 -7.78 16.73 21.49
N ALA A 189 -7.64 17.53 22.57
CA ALA A 189 -7.48 17.00 23.93
C ALA A 189 -8.46 15.83 24.16
N SER A 190 -7.93 14.62 24.20
CA SER A 190 -8.70 13.38 24.20
C SER A 190 -8.12 12.42 25.24
N VAL A 191 -8.90 11.46 25.68
CA VAL A 191 -8.46 10.41 26.64
C VAL A 191 -7.30 9.58 26.06
N SER A 192 -7.22 9.46 24.74
CA SER A 192 -6.16 8.68 24.08
C SER A 192 -4.89 9.46 23.76
N ALA A 193 -4.80 10.76 24.07
CA ALA A 193 -3.68 11.59 23.62
C ALA A 193 -2.32 11.02 24.03
N ASP A 194 -2.14 10.71 25.31
CA ASP A 194 -0.88 10.16 25.85
C ASP A 194 -0.58 8.76 25.29
N ALA A 195 -1.59 7.88 25.25
CA ALA A 195 -1.44 6.53 24.71
C ALA A 195 -1.14 6.57 23.20
N ASN A 196 -1.75 7.51 22.49
CA ASN A 196 -1.48 7.71 21.08
C ASN A 196 -0.06 8.23 20.83
N GLU A 197 0.44 9.15 21.65
CA GLU A 197 1.82 9.66 21.55
C GLU A 197 2.84 8.55 21.81
N GLN A 198 2.60 7.73 22.83
CA GLN A 198 3.45 6.56 23.13
C GLN A 198 3.46 5.56 21.96
N LEU A 199 2.29 5.21 21.41
CA LEU A 199 2.19 4.34 20.25
C LEU A 199 2.94 4.93 19.05
N MET A 200 2.73 6.22 18.75
CA MET A 200 3.40 6.86 17.61
C MET A 200 4.91 6.95 17.82
N GLY A 201 5.39 7.14 19.04
CA GLY A 201 6.81 7.06 19.39
C GLY A 201 7.38 5.68 19.10
N PHE A 202 6.71 4.63 19.55
CA PHE A 202 7.08 3.23 19.26
C PHE A 202 7.08 2.93 17.75
N LEU A 203 6.02 3.33 17.05
CA LEU A 203 5.91 3.11 15.59
C LEU A 203 7.01 3.86 14.83
N ARG A 204 7.32 5.12 15.17
CA ARG A 204 8.42 5.87 14.55
C ARG A 204 9.76 5.17 14.75
N ALA A 205 10.05 4.71 15.97
CA ALA A 205 11.27 3.99 16.26
C ALA A 205 11.36 2.66 15.48
N GLY A 206 10.30 1.87 15.49
CA GLY A 206 10.24 0.61 14.76
C GLY A 206 10.35 0.80 13.25
N ILE A 207 9.68 1.81 12.68
CA ILE A 207 9.75 2.14 11.26
C ILE A 207 11.16 2.63 10.88
N ALA A 208 11.77 3.48 11.70
CA ALA A 208 13.13 3.98 11.44
C ALA A 208 14.19 2.86 11.45
N ALA A 209 14.01 1.85 12.31
CA ALA A 209 14.84 0.65 12.39
C ALA A 209 14.40 -0.46 11.41
N GLY A 210 13.33 -0.24 10.65
CA GLY A 210 12.71 -1.24 9.79
C GLY A 210 13.53 -1.57 8.55
N MET A 211 13.02 -2.54 7.78
CA MET A 211 13.62 -2.97 6.52
C MET A 211 13.79 -1.79 5.54
N ALA A 212 14.90 -1.77 4.81
CA ALA A 212 15.10 -0.76 3.77
C ALA A 212 14.04 -0.90 2.64
N PRO A 213 13.56 0.23 2.06
CA PRO A 213 12.62 0.18 0.93
C PRO A 213 13.14 -0.61 -0.28
N ALA A 214 14.45 -0.67 -0.50
CA ALA A 214 15.07 -1.45 -1.56
C ALA A 214 14.90 -2.97 -1.33
N ASP A 215 15.11 -3.43 -0.09
CA ASP A 215 14.95 -4.86 0.26
C ASP A 215 13.48 -5.29 0.17
N CYS A 216 12.56 -4.40 0.59
CA CYS A 216 11.13 -4.61 0.39
C CYS A 216 10.80 -4.75 -1.11
N ALA A 217 11.33 -3.87 -1.97
CA ALA A 217 11.13 -3.94 -3.41
C ALA A 217 11.69 -5.23 -4.00
N ALA A 218 12.88 -5.67 -3.59
CA ALA A 218 13.46 -6.93 -4.05
C ALA A 218 12.55 -8.14 -3.73
N ARG A 219 11.97 -8.19 -2.52
CA ARG A 219 10.99 -9.24 -2.14
C ARG A 219 9.72 -9.18 -2.98
N VAL A 220 9.22 -7.98 -3.27
CA VAL A 220 8.05 -7.80 -4.14
C VAL A 220 8.33 -8.33 -5.55
N PHE A 221 9.49 -8.01 -6.12
CA PHE A 221 9.86 -8.48 -7.46
C PHE A 221 10.11 -10.00 -7.51
N GLN A 222 10.67 -10.58 -6.46
CA GLN A 222 10.75 -12.03 -6.34
C GLN A 222 9.35 -12.66 -6.35
N ALA A 223 8.43 -12.16 -5.54
CA ALA A 223 7.07 -12.65 -5.46
C ALA A 223 6.31 -12.51 -6.79
N ILE A 224 6.52 -11.41 -7.53
CA ILE A 224 5.95 -11.22 -8.87
C ILE A 224 6.45 -12.31 -9.83
N ARG A 225 7.75 -12.64 -9.85
CA ARG A 225 8.32 -13.69 -10.70
C ARG A 225 7.82 -15.08 -10.34
N GLU A 226 7.50 -15.30 -9.06
CA GLU A 226 6.97 -16.56 -8.53
C GLU A 226 5.45 -16.61 -8.53
N GLU A 227 4.78 -15.56 -9.03
CA GLU A 227 3.31 -15.39 -9.02
C GLU A 227 2.68 -15.59 -7.64
N GLN A 228 3.40 -15.22 -6.57
CA GLN A 228 2.92 -15.32 -5.20
C GLN A 228 1.86 -14.28 -4.90
N PHE A 229 0.71 -14.71 -4.37
CA PHE A 229 -0.36 -13.78 -3.98
C PHE A 229 -0.03 -13.02 -2.68
N TRP A 230 0.43 -13.73 -1.63
CA TRP A 230 0.76 -13.12 -0.34
C TRP A 230 2.23 -12.73 -0.27
N ILE A 231 2.52 -11.43 -0.16
CA ILE A 231 3.88 -10.92 -0.03
C ILE A 231 4.10 -10.43 1.40
N PHE A 232 4.83 -11.23 2.20
CA PHE A 232 5.27 -10.85 3.54
C PHE A 232 6.70 -10.36 3.49
N THR A 233 6.97 -9.23 4.15
CA THR A 233 8.33 -8.73 4.32
C THR A 233 8.97 -9.20 5.63
N HIS A 234 8.18 -9.70 6.58
CA HIS A 234 8.58 -10.05 7.94
C HIS A 234 7.87 -11.34 8.35
N ASP A 235 8.60 -12.44 8.36
CA ASP A 235 8.04 -13.77 8.66
C ASP A 235 7.74 -13.96 10.14
N GLU A 236 8.37 -13.19 11.03
CA GLU A 236 8.19 -13.21 12.47
C GLU A 236 6.77 -12.89 12.93
N PHE A 237 5.94 -12.26 12.10
CA PHE A 237 4.52 -12.00 12.41
C PHE A 237 3.57 -13.16 12.05
N LYS A 238 4.04 -14.14 11.29
CA LYS A 238 3.20 -15.29 10.91
C LYS A 238 2.64 -16.09 12.09
N PRO A 239 3.38 -16.31 13.20
CA PRO A 239 2.84 -16.94 14.39
C PRO A 239 1.66 -16.19 15.01
N ALA A 240 1.72 -14.86 15.12
CA ALA A 240 0.63 -14.04 15.64
C ALA A 240 -0.61 -14.13 14.75
N TYR A 241 -0.43 -14.11 13.43
CA TYR A 241 -1.54 -14.30 12.48
C TYR A 241 -2.17 -15.70 12.60
N ARG A 242 -1.36 -16.73 12.74
CA ARG A 242 -1.85 -18.11 12.99
C ARG A 242 -2.68 -18.18 14.26
N ALA A 243 -2.19 -17.66 15.38
CA ALA A 243 -2.91 -17.64 16.64
C ALA A 243 -4.26 -16.91 16.54
N ARG A 244 -4.32 -15.79 15.80
CA ARG A 244 -5.57 -15.09 15.50
C ARG A 244 -6.56 -15.98 14.74
N CYS A 245 -6.10 -16.69 13.71
CA CYS A 245 -6.95 -17.60 12.93
C CYS A 245 -7.45 -18.76 13.79
N GLU A 246 -6.61 -19.36 14.61
CA GLU A 246 -6.97 -20.46 15.52
C GLU A 246 -8.01 -20.00 16.54
N THR A 247 -7.84 -18.80 17.14
CA THR A 247 -8.81 -18.21 18.06
C THR A 247 -10.16 -17.98 17.37
N LEU A 248 -10.14 -17.46 16.13
CA LEU A 248 -11.37 -17.25 15.34
C LEU A 248 -12.10 -18.58 15.08
N LEU A 249 -11.38 -19.61 14.62
CA LEU A 249 -11.94 -20.92 14.31
C LEU A 249 -12.50 -21.63 15.55
N ALA A 250 -11.89 -21.41 16.71
CA ALA A 250 -12.37 -21.92 18.00
C ALA A 250 -13.57 -21.13 18.57
N GLY A 251 -13.99 -20.03 17.93
CA GLY A 251 -15.03 -19.14 18.45
C GLY A 251 -14.61 -18.39 19.71
N GLY A 252 -13.30 -18.24 19.94
CA GLY A 252 -12.74 -17.53 21.09
C GLY A 252 -12.78 -16.01 20.94
N ASN A 253 -12.66 -15.30 22.07
CA ASN A 253 -12.56 -13.84 22.06
C ASN A 253 -11.17 -13.40 21.58
N PRO A 254 -11.09 -12.30 20.78
CA PRO A 254 -9.79 -11.74 20.40
C PRO A 254 -9.02 -11.25 21.63
N VAL A 255 -7.75 -11.62 21.70
CA VAL A 255 -6.83 -11.15 22.74
C VAL A 255 -5.75 -10.33 22.05
N TYR A 256 -5.51 -9.12 22.57
CA TYR A 256 -4.40 -8.30 22.11
C TYR A 256 -3.22 -8.51 23.07
N ASP A 257 -2.15 -9.10 22.56
CA ASP A 257 -0.89 -9.23 23.28
C ASP A 257 0.12 -8.25 22.67
N ALA A 258 0.34 -7.15 23.37
CA ALA A 258 1.28 -6.11 22.98
C ALA A 258 2.74 -6.58 22.90
N PHE A 259 3.04 -7.73 23.51
CA PHE A 259 4.40 -8.31 23.57
C PHE A 259 4.62 -9.41 22.54
N SER A 260 3.60 -9.76 21.75
CA SER A 260 3.69 -10.78 20.69
C SER A 260 3.95 -10.19 19.31
N ILE A 261 4.19 -8.85 19.24
CA ILE A 261 4.40 -8.14 17.97
C ILE A 261 5.77 -7.45 18.00
#